data_cbe558ecc784afbd79e7ea5b0316031a
#
_entry.id   cbe558ecc784afbd79e7ea5b0316031a
#
_cell.length_a   1.000
_cell.length_b   1.000
_cell.length_c   1.000
_cell.angle_alpha   90.00
_cell.angle_beta   90.00
_cell.angle_gamma   90.00
#
_symmetry.space_group_name_H-M   'P 1'
#
loop_
_entity.id
_entity.type
_entity.pdbx_description
1 polymer ?
#
loop_
_entity_poly.entity_id
_entity_poly.type
_entity_poly.pdbx_seq_one_letter_code
_entity_poly.pdbx_strand_id
1 'polypeptide(L)'
;MGFSFILLAAGDGERFKSKIPKQYLKIAGKTLVDISINKIKQFNQIKRIVFVYNKKHTKYLKENNLKGVKLILGGNSRSESTYKALIYLKKQKNFKHVLIHDVARPNFSKQLLKNILVNSKKNKTVIPILKIQDALKERKKKNIILNIKKKNFFLTQTPQCFNGSEIYKLHKEKKERYVDDDFSLLNNISKVKFINGEKRNFKITLQDDFNLLKDLYKSNLRVGLGFDVHRLTKGRKLYLGGVKIPSKLGTLGHSDGDPILHAIIDAILGACGMGDIGDKFSNKSKKYENISSSILIQKILSEIKNKNYFINNIDINIIAEYPKLKKY
;
A
#
# COMPACT_ATOMS: atom_id res chain seq x y z
N MET A 1 -4.88 -15.41 -20.91
CA MET A 1 -3.94 -16.11 -20.00
C MET A 1 -4.11 -15.54 -18.62
N GLY A 2 -4.39 -16.37 -17.59
CA GLY A 2 -4.64 -15.94 -16.21
C GLY A 2 -3.48 -16.31 -15.29
N PHE A 3 -3.21 -15.45 -14.31
CA PHE A 3 -2.20 -15.66 -13.27
C PHE A 3 -2.88 -15.83 -11.91
N SER A 4 -2.29 -16.65 -11.05
CA SER A 4 -2.60 -16.69 -9.62
C SER A 4 -1.48 -16.02 -8.83
N PHE A 5 -1.82 -15.32 -7.76
CA PHE A 5 -0.88 -14.58 -6.94
C PHE A 5 -0.97 -15.04 -5.47
N ILE A 6 0.13 -15.49 -4.90
CA ILE A 6 0.24 -15.84 -3.48
C ILE A 6 0.96 -14.70 -2.76
N LEU A 7 0.30 -14.09 -1.78
CA LEU A 7 0.87 -13.07 -0.91
C LEU A 7 1.11 -13.67 0.48
N LEU A 8 2.37 -13.83 0.84
CA LEU A 8 2.80 -14.47 2.09
C LEU A 8 2.91 -13.46 3.22
N ALA A 9 2.12 -13.65 4.27
CA ALA A 9 2.05 -12.79 5.45
C ALA A 9 2.01 -13.56 6.77
N ALA A 10 2.33 -14.87 6.77
CA ALA A 10 2.20 -15.72 7.93
C ALA A 10 3.39 -15.67 8.91
N GLY A 11 4.49 -14.97 8.56
CA GLY A 11 5.65 -14.87 9.44
C GLY A 11 5.39 -13.98 10.67
N ASP A 12 5.92 -14.38 11.83
CA ASP A 12 5.76 -13.65 13.09
C ASP A 12 6.59 -12.36 13.16
N GLY A 13 7.63 -12.22 12.33
CA GLY A 13 8.42 -10.99 12.25
C GLY A 13 9.33 -10.74 13.45
N GLU A 14 9.84 -11.78 14.11
CA GLU A 14 10.63 -11.74 15.35
C GLU A 14 11.76 -10.69 15.36
N ARG A 15 12.48 -10.55 14.24
CA ARG A 15 13.54 -9.55 14.08
C ARG A 15 13.05 -8.10 14.10
N PHE A 16 11.78 -7.87 13.87
CA PHE A 16 11.20 -6.53 13.80
C PHE A 16 10.85 -5.96 15.20
N LYS A 17 10.70 -6.81 16.23
CA LYS A 17 10.48 -6.46 17.65
C LYS A 17 9.36 -5.43 17.86
N SER A 18 8.20 -5.56 17.20
CA SER A 18 7.04 -4.68 17.35
C SER A 18 5.84 -5.40 17.97
N LYS A 19 5.03 -4.67 18.75
CA LYS A 19 3.75 -5.16 19.30
C LYS A 19 2.73 -5.48 18.19
N ILE A 20 2.80 -4.78 17.06
CA ILE A 20 1.97 -5.02 15.86
C ILE A 20 2.85 -5.76 14.86
N PRO A 21 2.41 -6.91 14.31
CA PRO A 21 3.17 -7.59 13.27
C PRO A 21 3.38 -6.67 12.06
N LYS A 22 4.61 -6.62 11.54
CA LYS A 22 5.04 -5.62 10.55
C LYS A 22 4.13 -5.51 9.32
N GLN A 23 3.52 -6.61 8.87
CA GLN A 23 2.62 -6.64 7.73
C GLN A 23 1.35 -5.81 7.92
N TYR A 24 0.98 -5.54 9.17
CA TYR A 24 -0.20 -4.73 9.54
C TYR A 24 0.16 -3.32 10.01
N LEU A 25 1.43 -2.95 10.00
CA LEU A 25 1.85 -1.57 10.23
C LEU A 25 1.33 -0.67 9.10
N LYS A 26 0.96 0.55 9.47
CA LYS A 26 0.35 1.51 8.54
C LYS A 26 1.39 2.55 8.07
N ILE A 27 1.37 2.82 6.78
CA ILE A 27 2.07 3.92 6.13
C ILE A 27 1.03 4.69 5.34
N ALA A 28 0.92 6.00 5.57
CA ALA A 28 -0.09 6.83 4.95
C ALA A 28 -1.51 6.21 5.07
N GLY A 29 -1.88 5.75 6.28
CA GLY A 29 -3.18 5.16 6.59
C GLY A 29 -3.44 3.75 6.06
N LYS A 30 -2.52 3.13 5.28
CA LYS A 30 -2.67 1.80 4.70
C LYS A 30 -1.67 0.82 5.28
N THR A 31 -2.12 -0.41 5.54
CA THR A 31 -1.21 -1.50 5.94
C THR A 31 -0.32 -1.93 4.77
N LEU A 32 0.81 -2.61 5.07
CA LEU A 32 1.64 -3.20 4.02
C LEU A 32 0.86 -4.24 3.19
N VAL A 33 -0.11 -4.91 3.81
CA VAL A 33 -1.05 -5.83 3.14
C VAL A 33 -1.89 -5.06 2.12
N ASP A 34 -2.55 -3.96 2.53
CA ASP A 34 -3.40 -3.16 1.63
C ASP A 34 -2.60 -2.56 0.48
N ILE A 35 -1.40 -2.05 0.77
CA ILE A 35 -0.50 -1.50 -0.25
C ILE A 35 -0.21 -2.55 -1.33
N SER A 36 0.12 -3.77 -0.92
CA SER A 36 0.44 -4.87 -1.84
C SER A 36 -0.80 -5.32 -2.62
N ILE A 37 -1.93 -5.56 -1.95
CA ILE A 37 -3.17 -6.02 -2.58
C ILE A 37 -3.71 -4.98 -3.57
N ASN A 38 -3.69 -3.70 -3.21
CA ASN A 38 -4.15 -2.64 -4.12
C ASN A 38 -3.31 -2.55 -5.39
N LYS A 39 -2.00 -2.78 -5.31
CA LYS A 39 -1.13 -2.85 -6.50
C LYS A 39 -1.47 -4.07 -7.37
N ILE A 40 -1.66 -5.24 -6.75
CA ILE A 40 -1.95 -6.49 -7.44
C ILE A 40 -3.29 -6.43 -8.17
N LYS A 41 -4.32 -5.86 -7.54
CA LYS A 41 -5.68 -5.73 -8.10
C LYS A 41 -5.76 -4.85 -9.36
N GLN A 42 -4.75 -4.01 -9.62
CA GLN A 42 -4.71 -3.20 -10.84
C GLN A 42 -4.38 -4.00 -12.11
N PHE A 43 -4.02 -5.27 -11.96
CA PHE A 43 -3.64 -6.13 -13.09
C PHE A 43 -4.73 -7.16 -13.39
N ASN A 44 -5.55 -6.91 -14.39
CA ASN A 44 -6.66 -7.78 -14.81
C ASN A 44 -6.23 -9.19 -15.20
N GLN A 45 -4.93 -9.40 -15.54
CA GLN A 45 -4.35 -10.73 -15.81
C GLN A 45 -4.26 -11.59 -14.55
N ILE A 46 -4.20 -10.99 -13.35
CA ILE A 46 -4.19 -11.72 -12.09
C ILE A 46 -5.64 -12.05 -11.72
N LYS A 47 -6.01 -13.29 -11.96
CA LYS A 47 -7.39 -13.78 -11.80
C LYS A 47 -7.71 -14.25 -10.40
N ARG A 48 -6.68 -14.49 -9.58
CA ARG A 48 -6.84 -15.04 -8.24
C ARG A 48 -5.74 -14.54 -7.32
N ILE A 49 -6.13 -14.04 -6.17
CA ILE A 49 -5.22 -13.60 -5.11
C ILE A 49 -5.46 -14.50 -3.89
N VAL A 50 -4.40 -15.11 -3.39
CA VAL A 50 -4.39 -15.91 -2.18
C VAL A 50 -3.53 -15.19 -1.14
N PHE A 51 -4.11 -14.87 -0.01
CA PHE A 51 -3.42 -14.24 1.11
C PHE A 51 -3.18 -15.28 2.21
N VAL A 52 -1.92 -15.52 2.53
CA VAL A 52 -1.54 -16.51 3.53
C VAL A 52 -1.19 -15.81 4.83
N TYR A 53 -1.96 -16.06 5.88
CA TYR A 53 -1.87 -15.35 7.16
C TYR A 53 -1.57 -16.29 8.35
N ASN A 54 -1.11 -15.73 9.45
CA ASN A 54 -0.90 -16.44 10.71
C ASN A 54 -2.17 -16.41 11.56
N LYS A 55 -2.53 -17.55 12.19
CA LYS A 55 -3.69 -17.67 13.10
C LYS A 55 -3.67 -16.60 14.21
N LYS A 56 -2.50 -16.31 14.78
CA LYS A 56 -2.30 -15.27 15.82
C LYS A 56 -2.67 -13.86 15.31
N HIS A 57 -2.71 -13.63 14.00
CA HIS A 57 -2.93 -12.33 13.39
C HIS A 57 -4.38 -12.12 12.90
N THR A 58 -5.29 -13.04 13.20
CA THR A 58 -6.69 -13.00 12.72
C THR A 58 -7.41 -11.69 13.05
N LYS A 59 -7.12 -11.10 14.22
CA LYS A 59 -7.72 -9.82 14.64
C LYS A 59 -7.43 -8.65 13.68
N TYR A 60 -6.28 -8.67 13.00
CA TYR A 60 -5.89 -7.61 12.06
C TYR A 60 -6.51 -7.76 10.68
N LEU A 61 -7.10 -8.92 10.35
CA LEU A 61 -7.69 -9.14 9.02
C LEU A 61 -8.87 -8.23 8.73
N LYS A 62 -9.65 -7.89 9.75
CA LYS A 62 -10.83 -7.01 9.63
C LYS A 62 -10.47 -5.59 9.21
N GLU A 63 -9.25 -5.13 9.48
CA GLU A 63 -8.78 -3.78 9.13
C GLU A 63 -8.30 -3.65 7.69
N ASN A 64 -8.25 -4.75 6.93
CA ASN A 64 -7.69 -4.78 5.58
C ASN A 64 -8.78 -5.02 4.52
N ASN A 65 -8.61 -4.39 3.34
CA ASN A 65 -9.52 -4.59 2.22
C ASN A 65 -9.24 -5.91 1.49
N LEU A 66 -9.71 -7.02 2.05
CA LEU A 66 -9.51 -8.37 1.55
C LEU A 66 -10.67 -8.87 0.64
N LYS A 67 -11.56 -7.98 0.17
CA LYS A 67 -12.65 -8.34 -0.75
C LYS A 67 -12.08 -8.97 -2.04
N GLY A 68 -12.58 -10.16 -2.40
CA GLY A 68 -12.12 -10.91 -3.57
C GLY A 68 -10.76 -11.60 -3.38
N VAL A 69 -10.23 -11.67 -2.15
CA VAL A 69 -8.98 -12.35 -1.81
C VAL A 69 -9.29 -13.64 -1.05
N LYS A 70 -8.71 -14.76 -1.46
CA LYS A 70 -8.84 -16.03 -0.74
C LYS A 70 -7.88 -16.05 0.45
N LEU A 71 -8.40 -16.25 1.63
CA LEU A 71 -7.63 -16.39 2.86
C LEU A 71 -7.23 -17.84 3.09
N ILE A 72 -5.96 -18.09 3.39
CA ILE A 72 -5.42 -19.41 3.73
C ILE A 72 -4.56 -19.28 4.98
N LEU A 73 -4.78 -20.17 5.94
CA LEU A 73 -3.95 -20.25 7.12
C LEU A 73 -2.55 -20.76 6.75
N GLY A 74 -1.52 -20.05 7.18
CA GLY A 74 -0.13 -20.44 6.98
C GLY A 74 0.28 -21.69 7.74
N GLY A 75 1.51 -22.11 7.53
CA GLY A 75 2.16 -23.18 8.25
C GLY A 75 3.26 -22.66 9.19
N ASN A 76 4.04 -23.58 9.74
CA ASN A 76 5.13 -23.29 10.67
C ASN A 76 6.37 -22.67 9.98
N SER A 77 6.43 -22.78 8.65
CA SER A 77 7.52 -22.21 7.85
C SER A 77 6.97 -21.44 6.64
N ARG A 78 7.84 -20.63 5.99
CA ARG A 78 7.54 -19.95 4.74
C ARG A 78 7.21 -20.98 3.65
N SER A 79 7.98 -22.05 3.54
CA SER A 79 7.78 -23.13 2.58
C SER A 79 6.43 -23.83 2.78
N GLU A 80 6.09 -24.20 4.01
CA GLU A 80 4.80 -24.81 4.33
C GLU A 80 3.63 -23.87 4.01
N SER A 81 3.77 -22.59 4.33
CA SER A 81 2.78 -21.56 4.01
C SER A 81 2.54 -21.44 2.51
N THR A 82 3.61 -21.45 1.70
CA THR A 82 3.53 -21.47 0.25
C THR A 82 2.86 -22.75 -0.25
N TYR A 83 3.24 -23.91 0.28
CA TYR A 83 2.68 -25.21 -0.12
C TYR A 83 1.16 -25.28 0.14
N LYS A 84 0.67 -24.82 1.29
CA LYS A 84 -0.77 -24.75 1.59
C LYS A 84 -1.54 -23.91 0.55
N ALA A 85 -0.98 -22.78 0.13
CA ALA A 85 -1.57 -21.96 -0.92
C ALA A 85 -1.55 -22.66 -2.28
N LEU A 86 -0.48 -23.36 -2.61
CA LEU A 86 -0.35 -24.15 -3.85
C LEU A 86 -1.34 -25.32 -3.92
N ILE A 87 -1.58 -26.03 -2.79
CA ILE A 87 -2.62 -27.08 -2.69
C ILE A 87 -3.99 -26.51 -3.07
N TYR A 88 -4.34 -25.34 -2.53
CA TYR A 88 -5.60 -24.69 -2.89
C TYR A 88 -5.65 -24.33 -4.37
N LEU A 89 -4.60 -23.67 -4.87
CA LEU A 89 -4.54 -23.21 -6.27
C LEU A 89 -4.56 -24.35 -7.28
N LYS A 90 -3.96 -25.50 -6.98
CA LYS A 90 -3.95 -26.68 -7.85
C LYS A 90 -5.37 -27.15 -8.21
N LYS A 91 -6.32 -26.97 -7.28
CA LYS A 91 -7.75 -27.32 -7.48
C LYS A 91 -8.51 -26.28 -8.30
N GLN A 92 -7.87 -25.17 -8.70
CA GLN A 92 -8.52 -24.03 -9.33
C GLN A 92 -8.12 -23.87 -10.80
N LYS A 93 -8.98 -23.20 -11.60
CA LYS A 93 -8.60 -22.70 -12.93
C LYS A 93 -7.45 -21.67 -12.80
N ASN A 94 -6.62 -21.51 -13.87
CA ASN A 94 -5.50 -20.56 -13.92
C ASN A 94 -4.30 -20.91 -13.00
N PHE A 95 -4.04 -22.19 -12.79
CA PHE A 95 -2.89 -22.66 -12.04
C PHE A 95 -1.57 -22.71 -12.85
N LYS A 96 -1.62 -22.38 -14.15
CA LYS A 96 -0.43 -22.46 -15.04
C LYS A 96 0.71 -21.53 -14.61
N HIS A 97 0.40 -20.31 -14.20
CA HIS A 97 1.38 -19.31 -13.74
C HIS A 97 1.02 -18.84 -12.33
N VAL A 98 1.94 -19.02 -11.42
CA VAL A 98 1.78 -18.63 -10.00
C VAL A 98 2.88 -17.64 -9.62
N LEU A 99 2.48 -16.45 -9.14
CA LEU A 99 3.38 -15.50 -8.53
C LEU A 99 3.40 -15.73 -7.02
N ILE A 100 4.58 -15.71 -6.43
CA ILE A 100 4.77 -15.82 -4.98
C ILE A 100 5.49 -14.59 -4.49
N HIS A 101 4.95 -13.93 -3.46
CA HIS A 101 5.44 -12.65 -2.98
C HIS A 101 5.38 -12.52 -1.47
N ASP A 102 6.44 -11.97 -0.90
CA ASP A 102 6.49 -11.62 0.52
C ASP A 102 5.79 -10.27 0.74
N VAL A 103 4.76 -10.21 1.60
CA VAL A 103 4.11 -8.93 1.99
C VAL A 103 5.10 -7.93 2.58
N ALA A 104 6.21 -8.41 3.14
CA ALA A 104 7.29 -7.59 3.65
C ALA A 104 8.06 -6.80 2.57
N ARG A 105 7.70 -6.92 1.29
CA ARG A 105 8.22 -6.12 0.17
C ARG A 105 7.10 -5.29 -0.50
N PRO A 106 6.43 -4.38 0.22
CA PRO A 106 5.26 -3.69 -0.31
C PRO A 106 5.57 -2.70 -1.43
N ASN A 107 6.85 -2.37 -1.63
CA ASN A 107 7.26 -1.27 -2.52
C ASN A 107 7.69 -1.73 -3.92
N PHE A 108 7.31 -2.94 -4.36
CA PHE A 108 7.48 -3.32 -5.77
C PHE A 108 6.68 -2.38 -6.68
N SER A 109 7.26 -2.00 -7.83
CA SER A 109 6.58 -1.10 -8.77
C SER A 109 5.57 -1.85 -9.66
N LYS A 110 4.63 -1.10 -10.23
CA LYS A 110 3.74 -1.62 -11.28
C LYS A 110 4.56 -2.10 -12.49
N GLN A 111 5.66 -1.41 -12.80
CA GLN A 111 6.53 -1.77 -13.92
C GLN A 111 7.22 -3.12 -13.69
N LEU A 112 7.73 -3.37 -12.47
CA LEU A 112 8.30 -4.68 -12.13
C LEU A 112 7.28 -5.80 -12.31
N LEU A 113 6.07 -5.62 -11.78
CA LEU A 113 5.02 -6.63 -11.92
C LEU A 113 4.63 -6.84 -13.38
N LYS A 114 4.49 -5.76 -14.16
CA LYS A 114 4.22 -5.84 -15.62
C LYS A 114 5.34 -6.62 -16.33
N ASN A 115 6.60 -6.36 -16.03
CA ASN A 115 7.74 -7.04 -16.61
C ASN A 115 7.72 -8.55 -16.29
N ILE A 116 7.40 -8.93 -15.05
CA ILE A 116 7.25 -10.34 -14.67
C ILE A 116 6.14 -11.00 -15.51
N LEU A 117 4.95 -10.39 -15.55
CA LEU A 117 3.80 -10.97 -16.28
C LEU A 117 4.08 -11.13 -17.77
N VAL A 118 4.74 -10.16 -18.41
CA VAL A 118 5.09 -10.22 -19.83
C VAL A 118 6.09 -11.34 -20.09
N ASN A 119 7.18 -11.40 -19.30
CA ASN A 119 8.22 -12.42 -19.49
C ASN A 119 7.71 -13.84 -19.18
N SER A 120 6.76 -13.98 -18.24
CA SER A 120 6.18 -15.29 -17.88
C SER A 120 5.30 -15.90 -18.97
N LYS A 121 4.92 -15.14 -20.00
CA LYS A 121 4.21 -15.71 -21.16
C LYS A 121 5.10 -16.63 -21.99
N LYS A 122 6.38 -16.30 -22.07
CA LYS A 122 7.40 -17.04 -22.87
C LYS A 122 8.26 -17.98 -22.02
N ASN A 123 8.41 -17.69 -20.74
CA ASN A 123 9.32 -18.40 -19.83
C ASN A 123 8.54 -19.11 -18.72
N LYS A 124 9.01 -20.28 -18.27
CA LYS A 124 8.37 -21.03 -17.20
C LYS A 124 8.55 -20.38 -15.84
N THR A 125 9.71 -19.78 -15.61
CA THR A 125 10.09 -19.13 -14.35
C THR A 125 10.70 -17.78 -14.64
N VAL A 126 10.29 -16.75 -13.86
CA VAL A 126 10.80 -15.38 -13.96
C VAL A 126 11.16 -14.87 -12.57
N ILE A 127 12.42 -14.50 -12.37
CA ILE A 127 12.99 -14.11 -11.08
C ILE A 127 13.61 -12.73 -11.19
N PRO A 128 13.17 -11.74 -10.40
CA PRO A 128 13.85 -10.45 -10.28
C PRO A 128 15.13 -10.60 -9.46
N ILE A 129 16.23 -10.03 -9.98
CA ILE A 129 17.52 -10.07 -9.31
C ILE A 129 18.14 -8.68 -9.20
N LEU A 130 18.95 -8.48 -8.16
CA LEU A 130 19.82 -7.32 -8.00
C LEU A 130 21.28 -7.76 -7.98
N LYS A 131 22.12 -7.04 -8.71
CA LYS A 131 23.58 -7.20 -8.61
C LYS A 131 24.06 -6.71 -7.26
N ILE A 132 25.00 -7.42 -6.65
CA ILE A 132 25.64 -7.01 -5.41
C ILE A 132 26.63 -5.88 -5.72
N GLN A 133 26.44 -4.73 -5.07
CA GLN A 133 27.31 -3.54 -5.27
C GLN A 133 28.47 -3.51 -4.30
N ASP A 134 28.23 -3.90 -3.04
CA ASP A 134 29.23 -3.89 -1.99
C ASP A 134 30.19 -5.07 -2.07
N ALA A 135 31.35 -4.97 -1.38
CA ALA A 135 32.32 -6.06 -1.29
C ALA A 135 31.73 -7.25 -0.54
N LEU A 136 31.80 -8.43 -1.15
CA LEU A 136 31.29 -9.66 -0.55
C LEU A 136 32.45 -10.40 0.13
N LYS A 137 32.27 -10.75 1.39
CA LYS A 137 33.22 -11.49 2.20
C LYS A 137 32.57 -12.77 2.74
N GLU A 138 33.32 -13.87 2.71
CA GLU A 138 32.93 -15.11 3.38
C GLU A 138 33.77 -15.30 4.63
N ARG A 139 33.13 -15.58 5.76
CA ARG A 139 33.79 -15.95 7.01
C ARG A 139 33.80 -17.46 7.17
N LYS A 140 34.96 -18.11 7.02
CA LYS A 140 35.07 -19.58 7.12
C LYS A 140 35.34 -20.10 8.54
N LYS A 141 36.18 -19.43 9.30
CA LYS A 141 36.46 -19.71 10.71
C LYS A 141 36.62 -18.39 11.46
N LYS A 142 36.74 -18.43 12.80
CA LYS A 142 36.74 -17.17 13.59
C LYS A 142 37.61 -16.02 13.02
N ASN A 143 38.72 -16.34 12.36
CA ASN A 143 39.71 -15.32 11.92
C ASN A 143 40.02 -15.36 10.41
N ILE A 144 39.33 -16.18 9.59
CA ILE A 144 39.59 -16.26 8.15
C ILE A 144 38.47 -15.58 7.39
N ILE A 145 38.80 -14.56 6.62
CA ILE A 145 37.89 -13.84 5.73
C ILE A 145 38.38 -14.03 4.30
N LEU A 146 37.51 -14.57 3.45
CA LEU A 146 37.77 -14.70 2.02
C LEU A 146 37.08 -13.61 1.25
N ASN A 147 37.80 -13.04 0.27
CA ASN A 147 37.22 -12.14 -0.72
C ASN A 147 36.47 -12.95 -1.77
N ILE A 148 35.19 -12.68 -1.92
CA ILE A 148 34.36 -13.35 -2.90
C ILE A 148 34.21 -12.49 -4.15
N LYS A 149 34.49 -13.06 -5.33
CA LYS A 149 34.24 -12.40 -6.62
C LYS A 149 32.74 -12.27 -6.82
N LYS A 150 32.19 -11.06 -6.56
CA LYS A 150 30.75 -10.79 -6.57
C LYS A 150 30.05 -10.94 -7.94
N LYS A 151 30.79 -11.09 -9.04
CA LYS A 151 30.26 -11.22 -10.41
C LYS A 151 29.25 -12.37 -10.55
N ASN A 152 29.43 -13.45 -9.80
CA ASN A 152 28.60 -14.65 -9.85
C ASN A 152 27.48 -14.66 -8.80
N PHE A 153 27.35 -13.60 -8.00
CA PHE A 153 26.37 -13.49 -6.93
C PHE A 153 25.34 -12.42 -7.22
N PHE A 154 24.12 -12.67 -6.83
CA PHE A 154 23.00 -11.74 -6.94
C PHE A 154 22.00 -11.93 -5.83
N LEU A 155 21.25 -10.90 -5.52
CA LEU A 155 20.15 -10.97 -4.57
C LEU A 155 18.86 -11.25 -5.33
N THR A 156 18.08 -12.22 -4.88
CA THR A 156 16.76 -12.49 -5.41
C THR A 156 15.70 -11.62 -4.74
N GLN A 157 14.72 -11.21 -5.50
CA GLN A 157 13.56 -10.50 -4.98
C GLN A 157 12.27 -11.23 -5.33
N THR A 158 11.18 -10.88 -4.63
CA THR A 158 9.82 -11.26 -4.99
C THR A 158 9.05 -10.03 -5.47
N PRO A 159 8.02 -10.15 -6.33
CA PRO A 159 7.33 -11.37 -6.78
C PRO A 159 8.18 -12.26 -7.68
N GLN A 160 8.15 -13.57 -7.44
CA GLN A 160 8.74 -14.59 -8.30
C GLN A 160 7.62 -15.32 -9.02
N CYS A 161 7.74 -15.54 -10.33
CA CYS A 161 6.74 -16.26 -11.09
C CYS A 161 7.24 -17.65 -11.51
N PHE A 162 6.40 -18.65 -11.33
CA PHE A 162 6.71 -20.04 -11.61
C PHE A 162 5.63 -20.72 -12.46
N ASN A 163 5.99 -21.82 -13.11
CA ASN A 163 5.00 -22.79 -13.58
C ASN A 163 4.33 -23.43 -12.35
N GLY A 164 2.99 -23.38 -12.27
CA GLY A 164 2.24 -23.83 -11.09
C GLY A 164 2.43 -25.31 -10.78
N SER A 165 2.41 -26.18 -11.79
CA SER A 165 2.59 -27.63 -11.58
C SER A 165 4.01 -27.99 -11.14
N GLU A 166 5.01 -27.31 -11.67
CA GLU A 166 6.42 -27.51 -11.34
C GLU A 166 6.71 -27.08 -9.89
N ILE A 167 6.34 -25.85 -9.53
CA ILE A 167 6.58 -25.36 -8.18
C ILE A 167 5.78 -26.12 -7.11
N TYR A 168 4.56 -26.57 -7.44
CA TYR A 168 3.79 -27.45 -6.57
C TYR A 168 4.51 -28.78 -6.31
N LYS A 169 5.05 -29.44 -7.37
CA LYS A 169 5.79 -30.69 -7.26
C LYS A 169 7.03 -30.52 -6.37
N LEU A 170 7.81 -29.45 -6.59
CA LEU A 170 9.01 -29.15 -5.82
C LEU A 170 8.70 -28.93 -4.33
N HIS A 171 7.65 -28.18 -4.01
CA HIS A 171 7.23 -28.01 -2.62
C HIS A 171 6.73 -29.30 -1.97
N LYS A 172 6.07 -30.18 -2.74
CA LYS A 172 5.61 -31.48 -2.26
C LYS A 172 6.79 -32.40 -1.93
N GLU A 173 7.80 -32.43 -2.79
CA GLU A 173 8.98 -33.32 -2.66
C GLU A 173 9.97 -32.83 -1.60
N LYS A 174 10.11 -31.49 -1.43
CA LYS A 174 11.10 -30.88 -0.55
C LYS A 174 10.48 -30.26 0.72
N LYS A 175 9.40 -30.83 1.22
CA LYS A 175 8.53 -30.28 2.27
C LYS A 175 9.24 -29.89 3.56
N GLU A 176 10.35 -30.55 3.90
CA GLU A 176 11.09 -30.36 5.15
C GLU A 176 12.35 -29.51 5.02
N ARG A 177 12.69 -29.03 3.82
CA ARG A 177 13.88 -28.19 3.63
C ARG A 177 13.61 -26.74 3.96
N TYR A 178 14.49 -26.17 4.77
CA TYR A 178 14.58 -24.73 4.92
C TYR A 178 14.94 -24.09 3.57
N VAL A 179 14.16 -23.14 3.12
CA VAL A 179 14.42 -22.39 1.89
C VAL A 179 14.20 -20.90 2.15
N ASP A 180 15.14 -20.08 1.72
CA ASP A 180 15.03 -18.62 1.85
C ASP A 180 13.97 -18.05 0.91
N ASP A 181 13.87 -18.63 -0.29
CA ASP A 181 12.86 -18.28 -1.28
C ASP A 181 12.46 -19.50 -2.14
N ASP A 182 11.40 -19.36 -2.94
CA ASP A 182 10.91 -20.48 -3.75
C ASP A 182 11.83 -20.81 -4.93
N PHE A 183 12.66 -19.86 -5.38
CA PHE A 183 13.68 -20.08 -6.40
C PHE A 183 14.73 -21.11 -5.96
N SER A 184 15.07 -21.17 -4.68
CA SER A 184 16.04 -22.12 -4.10
C SER A 184 15.61 -23.60 -4.25
N LEU A 185 14.33 -23.86 -4.56
CA LEU A 185 13.84 -25.22 -4.80
C LEU A 185 14.19 -25.76 -6.20
N LEU A 186 14.52 -24.88 -7.15
CA LEU A 186 14.80 -25.29 -8.53
C LEU A 186 16.17 -25.98 -8.62
N ASN A 187 16.20 -27.17 -9.21
CA ASN A 187 17.44 -27.90 -9.46
C ASN A 187 18.12 -27.46 -10.77
N ASN A 188 17.34 -26.95 -11.73
CA ASN A 188 17.82 -26.53 -13.04
C ASN A 188 17.35 -25.11 -13.36
N ILE A 189 18.31 -24.22 -13.58
CA ILE A 189 18.07 -22.80 -13.89
C ILE A 189 18.07 -22.49 -15.39
N SER A 190 18.28 -23.45 -16.28
CA SER A 190 18.32 -23.23 -17.74
C SER A 190 17.05 -22.62 -18.32
N LYS A 191 15.90 -22.82 -17.65
CA LYS A 191 14.58 -22.30 -18.04
C LYS A 191 14.14 -21.09 -17.21
N VAL A 192 15.06 -20.51 -16.45
CA VAL A 192 14.80 -19.33 -15.62
C VAL A 192 15.15 -18.08 -16.39
N LYS A 193 14.21 -17.16 -16.50
CA LYS A 193 14.44 -15.81 -16.99
C LYS A 193 14.73 -14.88 -15.81
N PHE A 194 15.96 -14.43 -15.67
CA PHE A 194 16.32 -13.36 -14.76
C PHE A 194 15.95 -12.01 -15.38
N ILE A 195 15.35 -11.14 -14.57
CA ILE A 195 15.03 -9.75 -14.91
C ILE A 195 15.62 -8.82 -13.87
N ASN A 196 15.78 -7.56 -14.21
CA ASN A 196 16.23 -6.55 -13.25
C ASN A 196 15.20 -6.36 -12.14
N GLY A 197 15.63 -6.50 -10.90
CA GLY A 197 14.90 -6.12 -9.70
C GLY A 197 14.98 -4.62 -9.45
N GLU A 198 14.46 -4.18 -8.32
CA GLU A 198 14.37 -2.76 -7.94
C GLU A 198 14.95 -2.55 -6.53
N LYS A 199 15.88 -1.61 -6.38
CA LYS A 199 16.42 -1.26 -5.05
C LYS A 199 15.32 -0.86 -4.07
N ARG A 200 14.27 -0.17 -4.54
CA ARG A 200 13.11 0.22 -3.73
C ARG A 200 12.25 -0.95 -3.27
N ASN A 201 12.38 -2.13 -3.89
CA ASN A 201 11.66 -3.35 -3.51
C ASN A 201 12.43 -4.16 -2.45
N PHE A 202 12.98 -3.47 -1.47
CA PHE A 202 13.68 -4.10 -0.35
C PHE A 202 12.71 -4.79 0.61
N LYS A 203 13.23 -5.75 1.37
CA LYS A 203 12.44 -6.52 2.36
C LYS A 203 12.48 -5.82 3.70
N ILE A 204 11.34 -5.45 4.22
CA ILE A 204 11.22 -4.90 5.57
C ILE A 204 11.52 -6.02 6.57
N THR A 205 12.68 -5.92 7.22
CA THR A 205 13.18 -6.91 8.18
C THR A 205 13.40 -6.29 9.54
N LEU A 206 13.95 -5.08 9.57
CA LEU A 206 14.25 -4.28 10.74
C LEU A 206 13.36 -3.03 10.79
N GLN A 207 13.38 -2.34 11.95
CA GLN A 207 12.63 -1.08 12.12
C GLN A 207 13.15 0.00 11.16
N ASP A 208 14.45 0.05 10.88
CA ASP A 208 15.05 1.02 9.97
C ASP A 208 14.56 0.86 8.53
N ASP A 209 14.34 -0.38 8.07
CA ASP A 209 13.72 -0.64 6.76
C ASP A 209 12.32 -0.01 6.68
N PHE A 210 11.56 -0.07 7.78
CA PHE A 210 10.23 0.51 7.83
C PHE A 210 10.28 2.04 7.85
N ASN A 211 11.23 2.63 8.56
CA ASN A 211 11.45 4.08 8.57
C ASN A 211 11.86 4.58 7.19
N LEU A 212 12.79 3.89 6.52
CA LEU A 212 13.16 4.18 5.14
C LEU A 212 11.94 4.12 4.20
N LEU A 213 11.08 3.10 4.37
CA LEU A 213 9.85 3.02 3.57
C LEU A 213 8.90 4.19 3.85
N LYS A 214 8.73 4.59 5.10
CA LYS A 214 7.93 5.79 5.46
C LYS A 214 8.45 7.03 4.74
N ASP A 215 9.76 7.23 4.72
CA ASP A 215 10.36 8.41 4.08
C ASP A 215 10.15 8.41 2.56
N LEU A 216 10.20 7.25 1.92
CA LEU A 216 9.84 7.14 0.50
C LEU A 216 8.37 7.49 0.22
N TYR A 217 7.47 7.26 1.18
CA TYR A 217 6.06 7.66 1.06
C TYR A 217 5.82 9.13 1.41
N LYS A 218 6.66 9.74 2.23
CA LYS A 218 6.63 11.19 2.52
C LYS A 218 7.09 12.05 1.32
N SER A 219 7.86 11.48 0.38
CA SER A 219 8.42 12.22 -0.77
C SER A 219 7.37 12.78 -1.74
N ASN A 220 6.08 12.50 -1.55
CA ASN A 220 4.96 13.07 -2.30
C ASN A 220 4.23 14.17 -1.51
N LEU A 221 4.95 14.96 -0.70
CA LEU A 221 4.38 16.11 -0.01
C LEU A 221 3.84 17.11 -1.03
N ARG A 222 2.59 17.52 -0.85
CA ARG A 222 1.92 18.56 -1.62
C ARG A 222 1.47 19.65 -0.65
N VAL A 223 1.52 20.87 -1.08
CA VAL A 223 1.06 22.02 -0.32
C VAL A 223 -0.09 22.67 -1.10
N GLY A 224 -1.12 23.06 -0.40
CA GLY A 224 -2.24 23.82 -0.96
C GLY A 224 -2.58 25.00 -0.06
N LEU A 225 -3.00 26.09 -0.66
CA LEU A 225 -3.51 27.27 -0.01
C LEU A 225 -4.98 27.42 -0.36
N GLY A 226 -5.83 27.67 0.63
CA GLY A 226 -7.23 28.03 0.44
C GLY A 226 -7.51 29.34 1.14
N PHE A 227 -8.35 30.13 0.55
CA PHE A 227 -8.78 31.43 1.07
C PHE A 227 -10.25 31.62 0.78
N ASP A 228 -11.03 32.03 1.77
CA ASP A 228 -12.46 32.30 1.59
C ASP A 228 -12.90 33.51 2.39
N VAL A 229 -13.80 34.30 1.83
CA VAL A 229 -14.36 35.50 2.43
C VAL A 229 -15.87 35.50 2.27
N HIS A 230 -16.59 35.66 3.39
CA HIS A 230 -18.04 35.72 3.38
C HIS A 230 -18.55 37.01 4.02
N ARG A 231 -19.55 37.59 3.34
CA ARG A 231 -20.27 38.75 3.93
C ARG A 231 -21.13 38.28 5.10
N LEU A 232 -21.15 39.04 6.17
CA LEU A 232 -22.04 38.81 7.30
C LEU A 232 -23.40 39.47 7.05
N THR A 233 -24.48 38.77 7.39
CA THR A 233 -25.86 39.27 7.23
C THR A 233 -26.75 38.86 8.40
N LYS A 234 -27.84 39.63 8.62
CA LYS A 234 -28.89 39.28 9.60
C LYS A 234 -29.69 38.07 9.12
N GLY A 235 -30.27 37.30 10.05
CA GLY A 235 -31.16 36.17 9.75
C GLY A 235 -30.45 34.86 9.36
N ARG A 236 -29.13 34.86 9.32
CA ARG A 236 -28.32 33.63 9.05
C ARG A 236 -27.62 33.18 10.34
N LYS A 237 -27.38 31.89 10.46
CA LYS A 237 -26.55 31.32 11.50
C LYS A 237 -25.07 31.44 11.13
N LEU A 238 -24.20 31.64 12.10
CA LEU A 238 -22.75 31.65 11.88
C LEU A 238 -22.20 30.27 12.18
N TYR A 239 -21.58 29.65 11.15
CA TYR A 239 -20.81 28.40 11.27
C TYR A 239 -19.35 28.70 10.94
N LEU A 240 -18.45 28.22 11.80
CA LEU A 240 -17.01 28.35 11.64
C LEU A 240 -16.33 27.02 11.95
N GLY A 241 -15.77 26.35 10.96
CA GLY A 241 -15.13 25.03 11.09
C GLY A 241 -16.12 23.90 11.50
N GLY A 242 -17.38 24.01 11.10
CA GLY A 242 -18.46 23.09 11.49
C GLY A 242 -19.09 23.38 12.84
N VAL A 243 -18.55 24.37 13.59
CA VAL A 243 -19.08 24.77 14.89
C VAL A 243 -20.06 25.92 14.74
N LYS A 244 -21.27 25.82 15.34
CA LYS A 244 -22.23 26.90 15.40
C LYS A 244 -21.81 27.93 16.45
N ILE A 245 -21.55 29.15 16.00
CA ILE A 245 -21.14 30.26 16.86
C ILE A 245 -22.34 31.16 17.19
N PRO A 246 -22.64 31.42 18.46
CA PRO A 246 -23.67 32.40 18.82
C PRO A 246 -23.31 33.79 18.32
N SER A 247 -24.11 34.31 17.36
CA SER A 247 -23.92 35.63 16.75
C SER A 247 -25.23 36.18 16.23
N LYS A 248 -25.39 37.52 16.25
CA LYS A 248 -26.51 38.25 15.63
C LYS A 248 -26.43 38.24 14.09
N LEU A 249 -25.23 38.03 13.55
CA LEU A 249 -24.96 37.92 12.11
C LEU A 249 -24.40 36.57 11.78
N GLY A 250 -24.75 36.04 10.61
CA GLY A 250 -24.17 34.82 10.04
C GLY A 250 -23.65 35.07 8.63
N THR A 251 -22.92 34.12 8.10
CA THR A 251 -22.30 34.21 6.79
C THR A 251 -23.32 33.99 5.66
N LEU A 252 -23.25 34.85 4.64
CA LEU A 252 -24.05 34.73 3.42
C LEU A 252 -23.35 33.75 2.48
N GLY A 253 -24.00 32.64 2.14
CA GLY A 253 -23.46 31.64 1.22
C GLY A 253 -24.55 30.71 0.70
N HIS A 254 -24.25 29.92 -0.33
CA HIS A 254 -25.19 28.97 -0.94
C HIS A 254 -25.40 27.73 -0.05
N SER A 255 -24.35 27.30 0.67
CA SER A 255 -24.36 26.27 1.71
C SER A 255 -24.72 26.86 3.09
N ASP A 256 -24.29 26.25 4.18
CA ASP A 256 -24.31 26.85 5.51
C ASP A 256 -23.34 28.05 5.65
N GLY A 257 -22.54 28.31 4.60
CA GLY A 257 -21.65 29.47 4.49
C GLY A 257 -20.45 29.41 5.43
N ASP A 258 -19.93 28.22 5.78
CA ASP A 258 -18.74 28.04 6.64
C ASP A 258 -17.45 28.36 5.88
N PRO A 259 -16.86 29.57 6.04
CA PRO A 259 -15.69 29.97 5.26
C PRO A 259 -14.44 29.17 5.63
N ILE A 260 -14.37 28.62 6.83
CA ILE A 260 -13.22 27.80 7.26
C ILE A 260 -13.21 26.49 6.49
N LEU A 261 -14.35 25.80 6.45
CA LEU A 261 -14.43 24.52 5.75
C LEU A 261 -14.29 24.71 4.23
N HIS A 262 -14.77 25.82 3.66
CA HIS A 262 -14.57 26.15 2.24
C HIS A 262 -13.08 26.36 1.93
N ALA A 263 -12.37 27.17 2.73
CA ALA A 263 -10.94 27.41 2.56
C ALA A 263 -10.13 26.10 2.70
N ILE A 264 -10.49 25.23 3.64
CA ILE A 264 -9.84 23.92 3.79
C ILE A 264 -10.10 23.05 2.53
N ILE A 265 -11.31 23.02 2.02
CA ILE A 265 -11.65 22.26 0.81
C ILE A 265 -10.79 22.75 -0.37
N ASP A 266 -10.70 24.06 -0.58
CA ASP A 266 -9.90 24.63 -1.65
C ASP A 266 -8.41 24.34 -1.49
N ALA A 267 -7.87 24.45 -0.28
CA ALA A 267 -6.49 24.04 0.00
C ALA A 267 -6.23 22.57 -0.36
N ILE A 268 -7.14 21.68 0.00
CA ILE A 268 -7.03 20.24 -0.30
C ILE A 268 -7.11 19.99 -1.81
N LEU A 269 -8.10 20.58 -2.48
CA LEU A 269 -8.32 20.42 -3.91
C LEU A 269 -7.12 20.97 -4.71
N GLY A 270 -6.65 22.16 -4.36
CA GLY A 270 -5.47 22.78 -4.97
C GLY A 270 -4.20 21.94 -4.80
N ALA A 271 -3.92 21.44 -3.57
CA ALA A 271 -2.80 20.53 -3.32
C ALA A 271 -2.89 19.25 -4.17
N CYS A 272 -4.09 18.76 -4.43
CA CYS A 272 -4.31 17.55 -5.21
C CYS A 272 -4.40 17.78 -6.72
N GLY A 273 -4.43 19.04 -7.19
CA GLY A 273 -4.65 19.38 -8.60
C GLY A 273 -6.05 18.96 -9.07
N MET A 274 -7.08 19.24 -8.25
CA MET A 274 -8.47 18.78 -8.46
C MET A 274 -9.47 19.91 -8.68
N GLY A 275 -9.01 21.11 -9.02
CA GLY A 275 -9.84 22.31 -9.16
C GLY A 275 -10.14 22.96 -7.81
N ASP A 276 -11.29 23.58 -7.66
CA ASP A 276 -11.77 24.28 -6.49
C ASP A 276 -13.14 23.76 -6.01
N ILE A 277 -13.66 24.35 -4.93
CA ILE A 277 -14.96 24.00 -4.35
C ILE A 277 -16.10 24.26 -5.34
N GLY A 278 -16.02 25.32 -6.16
CA GLY A 278 -17.02 25.68 -7.17
C GLY A 278 -17.10 24.66 -8.29
N ASP A 279 -15.96 24.12 -8.74
CA ASP A 279 -15.88 23.03 -9.73
C ASP A 279 -16.54 21.75 -9.22
N LYS A 280 -16.40 21.44 -7.93
CA LYS A 280 -16.91 20.22 -7.31
C LYS A 280 -18.37 20.30 -6.87
N PHE A 281 -18.78 21.47 -6.39
CA PHE A 281 -20.08 21.71 -5.76
C PHE A 281 -20.70 22.99 -6.32
N SER A 282 -21.08 22.98 -7.59
CA SER A 282 -21.60 24.14 -8.30
C SER A 282 -22.76 24.81 -7.57
N ASN A 283 -22.66 26.11 -7.36
CA ASN A 283 -23.71 26.95 -6.78
C ASN A 283 -25.01 27.00 -7.62
N LYS A 284 -24.97 26.55 -8.88
CA LYS A 284 -26.16 26.41 -9.75
C LYS A 284 -26.96 25.15 -9.41
N SER A 285 -26.43 24.24 -8.63
CA SER A 285 -27.10 22.98 -8.34
C SER A 285 -27.92 23.07 -7.05
N LYS A 286 -29.23 22.94 -7.14
CA LYS A 286 -30.15 22.85 -5.98
C LYS A 286 -29.79 21.77 -4.99
N LYS A 287 -29.02 20.75 -5.41
CA LYS A 287 -28.55 19.64 -4.56
C LYS A 287 -27.67 20.11 -3.39
N TYR A 288 -27.00 21.23 -3.54
CA TYR A 288 -26.05 21.77 -2.56
C TYR A 288 -26.57 23.01 -1.84
N GLU A 289 -27.78 23.43 -2.13
CA GLU A 289 -28.44 24.55 -1.45
C GLU A 289 -28.70 24.22 0.03
N ASN A 290 -28.22 25.10 0.92
CA ASN A 290 -28.29 24.96 2.39
C ASN A 290 -27.64 23.67 2.95
N ILE A 291 -26.81 22.96 2.17
CA ILE A 291 -26.08 21.81 2.65
C ILE A 291 -25.04 22.21 3.70
N SER A 292 -24.78 21.35 4.68
CA SER A 292 -23.68 21.58 5.60
C SER A 292 -22.32 21.40 4.93
N SER A 293 -21.42 22.36 5.09
CA SER A 293 -20.04 22.29 4.59
C SER A 293 -19.26 21.13 5.19
N SER A 294 -19.67 20.64 6.37
CA SER A 294 -19.15 19.40 6.94
C SER A 294 -19.40 18.16 6.07
N ILE A 295 -20.52 18.12 5.34
CA ILE A 295 -20.80 17.04 4.38
C ILE A 295 -19.93 17.18 3.13
N LEU A 296 -19.70 18.43 2.67
CA LEU A 296 -18.85 18.69 1.51
C LEU A 296 -17.42 18.23 1.77
N ILE A 297 -16.84 18.62 2.90
CA ILE A 297 -15.47 18.21 3.24
C ILE A 297 -15.34 16.68 3.40
N GLN A 298 -16.33 15.99 3.98
CA GLN A 298 -16.30 14.53 4.09
C GLN A 298 -16.24 13.84 2.72
N LYS A 299 -16.95 14.38 1.71
CA LYS A 299 -16.88 13.87 0.32
C LYS A 299 -15.48 14.05 -0.26
N ILE A 300 -14.87 15.23 -0.08
CA ILE A 300 -13.51 15.51 -0.54
C ILE A 300 -12.50 14.61 0.19
N LEU A 301 -12.59 14.45 1.50
CA LEU A 301 -11.72 13.55 2.26
C LEU A 301 -11.82 12.10 1.78
N SER A 302 -13.01 11.66 1.42
CA SER A 302 -13.21 10.32 0.84
C SER A 302 -12.58 10.21 -0.56
N GLU A 303 -12.71 11.25 -1.40
CA GLU A 303 -12.13 11.28 -2.74
C GLU A 303 -10.59 11.26 -2.71
N ILE A 304 -9.96 12.12 -1.89
CA ILE A 304 -8.50 12.18 -1.77
C ILE A 304 -7.94 10.90 -1.16
N LYS A 305 -8.65 10.27 -0.21
CA LYS A 305 -8.28 8.96 0.35
C LYS A 305 -8.26 7.86 -0.73
N ASN A 306 -9.22 7.86 -1.65
CA ASN A 306 -9.25 6.93 -2.78
C ASN A 306 -8.09 7.15 -3.75
N LYS A 307 -7.58 8.37 -3.86
CA LYS A 307 -6.39 8.74 -4.65
C LYS A 307 -5.07 8.55 -3.88
N ASN A 308 -5.11 8.03 -2.64
CA ASN A 308 -3.97 7.82 -1.76
C ASN A 308 -3.30 9.10 -1.26
N TYR A 309 -4.04 10.19 -1.14
CA TYR A 309 -3.60 11.39 -0.46
C TYR A 309 -4.05 11.40 1.00
N PHE A 310 -3.24 12.02 1.86
CA PHE A 310 -3.50 12.15 3.28
C PHE A 310 -3.09 13.55 3.72
N ILE A 311 -3.90 14.15 4.56
CA ILE A 311 -3.59 15.42 5.18
C ILE A 311 -2.54 15.17 6.27
N ASN A 312 -1.44 15.93 6.20
CA ASN A 312 -0.38 15.84 7.19
C ASN A 312 -0.54 16.93 8.26
N ASN A 313 -0.86 18.16 7.83
CA ASN A 313 -1.09 19.30 8.69
C ASN A 313 -2.02 20.31 8.01
N ILE A 314 -2.76 21.07 8.80
CA ILE A 314 -3.55 22.24 8.37
C ILE A 314 -3.32 23.36 9.39
N ASP A 315 -2.92 24.52 8.91
CA ASP A 315 -2.88 25.74 9.68
C ASP A 315 -3.99 26.67 9.19
N ILE A 316 -4.71 27.29 10.13
CA ILE A 316 -5.89 28.12 9.82
C ILE A 316 -5.74 29.47 10.53
N ASN A 317 -5.86 30.56 9.76
CA ASN A 317 -5.98 31.89 10.28
C ASN A 317 -7.41 32.40 10.04
N ILE A 318 -8.08 32.80 11.11
CA ILE A 318 -9.43 33.36 11.06
C ILE A 318 -9.35 34.86 11.39
N ILE A 319 -9.79 35.71 10.46
CA ILE A 319 -9.86 37.15 10.62
C ILE A 319 -11.32 37.52 10.80
N ALA A 320 -11.72 37.83 12.03
CA ALA A 320 -13.07 38.23 12.38
C ALA A 320 -13.03 39.29 13.48
N GLU A 321 -13.75 40.38 13.27
CA GLU A 321 -13.88 41.43 14.29
C GLU A 321 -14.78 40.96 15.43
N TYR A 322 -15.92 40.38 15.09
CA TYR A 322 -16.90 39.77 15.99
C TYR A 322 -17.51 38.52 15.41
N PRO A 323 -17.89 37.55 16.29
CA PRO A 323 -17.64 37.45 17.74
C PRO A 323 -16.19 37.07 18.07
N LYS A 324 -15.75 37.36 19.31
CA LYS A 324 -14.43 36.90 19.78
C LYS A 324 -14.40 35.40 19.89
N LEU A 325 -13.48 34.75 19.15
CA LEU A 325 -13.49 33.29 18.93
C LEU A 325 -12.72 32.47 19.98
N LYS A 326 -11.97 33.14 20.89
CA LYS A 326 -11.07 32.49 21.88
C LYS A 326 -11.72 31.38 22.71
N LYS A 327 -13.06 31.42 22.88
CA LYS A 327 -13.79 30.46 23.71
C LYS A 327 -14.40 29.27 22.93
N TYR A 328 -14.26 29.26 21.64
CA TYR A 328 -14.74 28.18 20.73
C TYR A 328 -13.52 27.49 20.11
#